data_33c9c79cbc61b6400eb87bcab6f1f889
#
_entry.id   33c9c79cbc61b6400eb87bcab6f1f889
#
_cell.length_a   1.000
_cell.length_b   1.000
_cell.length_c   1.000
_cell.angle_alpha   90.00
_cell.angle_beta   90.00
_cell.angle_gamma   90.00
#
_symmetry.space_group_name_H-M   'P 1'
#
loop_
_entity.id
_entity.type
_entity.pdbx_description
1 polymer ?
#
loop_
_entity_poly.entity_id
_entity_poly.type
_entity_poly.pdbx_seq_one_letter_code
_entity_poly.pdbx_strand_id
1 'polypeptide(L)'
;MARHWQSEGAQCLHLVDLDGARDGRPANWAAVRSILEAVDFPCELGGGIRSEQTIRELLNAGLSRLVIGTLALQQPDWFRQMCRAFPGRLVLGIDARDGLVATHGWKETSRVSAVDLARDFQREPIAAIIYTDIARDGMLTGPNFEAMVQMQQAVDLPVVASGGVGRVDDVRRLAAIPMAGCILGRALYEGTVRLAEALSAAADAGSSSPTTKQQPTN
;
A
#
# COMPACT_ATOMS: atom_id res chain seq x y z
N MET A 1 17.81 6.10 -8.71
CA MET A 1 16.58 6.51 -7.98
C MET A 1 16.48 5.86 -6.61
N ALA A 2 16.52 4.52 -6.42
CA ALA A 2 16.33 3.89 -5.10
C ALA A 2 17.30 4.41 -4.02
N ARG A 3 18.60 4.50 -4.31
CA ARG A 3 19.60 5.12 -3.41
C ARG A 3 19.34 6.59 -3.10
N HIS A 4 18.76 7.33 -4.06
CA HIS A 4 18.36 8.71 -3.82
C HIS A 4 17.26 8.77 -2.78
N TRP A 5 16.20 7.96 -2.90
CA TRP A 5 15.14 7.93 -1.89
C TRP A 5 15.63 7.45 -0.53
N GLN A 6 16.60 6.53 -0.51
CA GLN A 6 17.26 6.13 0.74
C GLN A 6 17.98 7.32 1.40
N SER A 7 18.74 8.09 0.64
CA SER A 7 19.44 9.28 1.17
C SER A 7 18.51 10.39 1.64
N GLU A 8 17.27 10.45 1.09
CA GLU A 8 16.22 11.37 1.52
C GLU A 8 15.41 10.85 2.74
N GLY A 9 15.74 9.66 3.25
CA GLY A 9 15.12 9.10 4.46
C GLY A 9 13.92 8.19 4.22
N ALA A 10 13.72 7.66 3.01
CA ALA A 10 12.65 6.69 2.74
C ALA A 10 12.78 5.49 3.69
N GLN A 11 11.64 5.03 4.21
CA GLN A 11 11.56 3.91 5.14
C GLN A 11 11.10 2.61 4.48
N CYS A 12 10.47 2.70 3.30
CA CYS A 12 10.03 1.58 2.50
C CYS A 12 9.93 2.01 1.02
N LEU A 13 10.24 1.10 0.10
CA LEU A 13 9.92 1.28 -1.31
C LEU A 13 8.74 0.41 -1.70
N HIS A 14 7.72 1.07 -2.25
CA HIS A 14 6.63 0.40 -2.94
C HIS A 14 6.96 0.32 -4.43
N LEU A 15 7.15 -0.90 -4.93
CA LEU A 15 7.48 -1.20 -6.32
C LEU A 15 6.26 -1.75 -7.04
N VAL A 16 6.05 -1.33 -8.28
CA VAL A 16 4.96 -1.84 -9.12
C VAL A 16 5.54 -2.35 -10.44
N ASP A 17 5.43 -3.65 -10.67
CA ASP A 17 5.74 -4.26 -11.96
C ASP A 17 4.51 -4.13 -12.89
N LEU A 18 4.44 -3.03 -13.62
CA LEU A 18 3.31 -2.72 -14.50
C LEU A 18 3.18 -3.73 -15.64
N ASP A 19 4.31 -4.18 -16.21
CA ASP A 19 4.29 -5.24 -17.23
C ASP A 19 3.85 -6.55 -16.59
N GLY A 20 4.32 -6.87 -15.41
CA GLY A 20 3.88 -8.03 -14.65
C GLY A 20 2.39 -8.01 -14.34
N ALA A 21 1.84 -6.86 -13.99
CA ALA A 21 0.39 -6.69 -13.77
C ALA A 21 -0.42 -6.98 -15.05
N ARG A 22 0.08 -6.51 -16.21
CA ARG A 22 -0.52 -6.78 -17.52
C ARG A 22 -0.40 -8.24 -17.92
N ASP A 23 0.79 -8.83 -17.80
CA ASP A 23 1.13 -10.14 -18.35
C ASP A 23 0.79 -11.30 -17.38
N GLY A 24 0.47 -10.97 -16.13
CA GLY A 24 0.07 -11.92 -15.09
C GLY A 24 1.21 -12.74 -14.50
N ARG A 25 2.44 -12.31 -14.71
CA ARG A 25 3.69 -12.88 -14.15
C ARG A 25 4.73 -11.78 -14.01
N PRO A 26 5.65 -11.85 -13.01
CA PRO A 26 6.72 -10.87 -12.90
C PRO A 26 7.51 -10.73 -14.21
N ALA A 27 7.64 -9.49 -14.70
CA ALA A 27 8.30 -9.19 -15.98
C ALA A 27 9.63 -8.44 -15.77
N ASN A 28 9.72 -7.55 -14.79
CA ASN A 28 10.85 -6.65 -14.59
C ASN A 28 11.81 -7.13 -13.48
N TRP A 29 12.04 -8.45 -13.40
CA TRP A 29 12.79 -9.08 -12.32
C TRP A 29 14.23 -8.57 -12.16
N ALA A 30 14.93 -8.31 -13.27
CA ALA A 30 16.29 -7.77 -13.23
C ALA A 30 16.34 -6.38 -12.55
N ALA A 31 15.36 -5.53 -12.86
CA ALA A 31 15.27 -4.20 -12.25
C ALA A 31 14.95 -4.29 -10.75
N VAL A 32 14.01 -5.15 -10.35
CA VAL A 32 13.67 -5.40 -8.93
C VAL A 32 14.90 -5.86 -8.17
N ARG A 33 15.65 -6.83 -8.70
CA ARG A 33 16.86 -7.34 -8.07
C ARG A 33 17.92 -6.27 -7.90
N SER A 34 18.16 -5.44 -8.93
CA SER A 34 19.10 -4.31 -8.85
C SER A 34 18.67 -3.25 -7.81
N ILE A 35 17.37 -3.08 -7.57
CA ILE A 35 16.87 -2.20 -6.52
C ILE A 35 17.16 -2.80 -5.15
N LEU A 36 16.86 -4.09 -4.94
CA LEU A 36 17.11 -4.79 -3.67
C LEU A 36 18.61 -4.77 -3.28
N GLU A 37 19.50 -4.90 -4.26
CA GLU A 37 20.96 -4.80 -4.04
C GLU A 37 21.44 -3.37 -3.75
N ALA A 38 20.62 -2.37 -4.05
CA ALA A 38 21.00 -0.96 -3.96
C ALA A 38 20.59 -0.28 -2.66
N VAL A 39 19.67 -0.89 -1.87
CA VAL A 39 19.08 -0.29 -0.65
C VAL A 39 19.03 -1.28 0.50
N ASP A 40 19.07 -0.77 1.74
CA ASP A 40 19.15 -1.57 2.97
C ASP A 40 17.81 -1.58 3.75
N PHE A 41 16.75 -1.00 3.21
CA PHE A 41 15.45 -0.88 3.86
C PHE A 41 14.37 -1.71 3.14
N PRO A 42 13.23 -1.97 3.81
CA PRO A 42 12.19 -2.84 3.26
C PRO A 42 11.68 -2.39 1.89
N CYS A 43 11.59 -3.34 0.95
CA CYS A 43 10.93 -3.16 -0.34
C CYS A 43 9.72 -4.09 -0.44
N GLU A 44 8.62 -3.59 -0.98
CA GLU A 44 7.45 -4.38 -1.33
C GLU A 44 7.18 -4.30 -2.83
N LEU A 45 6.59 -5.34 -3.39
CA LEU A 45 6.33 -5.44 -4.83
C LEU A 45 4.88 -5.84 -5.09
N GLY A 46 4.20 -5.10 -5.96
CA GLY A 46 2.95 -5.48 -6.60
C GLY A 46 3.11 -5.70 -8.10
N GLY A 47 2.21 -6.50 -8.69
CA GLY A 47 2.18 -6.77 -10.12
C GLY A 47 2.59 -8.20 -10.51
N GLY A 48 1.69 -8.93 -11.17
CA GLY A 48 1.97 -10.24 -11.76
C GLY A 48 2.08 -11.43 -10.80
N ILE A 49 1.78 -11.28 -9.52
CA ILE A 49 1.94 -12.33 -8.52
C ILE A 49 0.69 -13.20 -8.49
N ARG A 50 0.78 -14.44 -9.01
CA ARG A 50 -0.38 -15.33 -9.19
C ARG A 50 -0.15 -16.78 -8.75
N SER A 51 0.99 -17.12 -8.15
CA SER A 51 1.27 -18.48 -7.68
C SER A 51 2.08 -18.46 -6.38
N GLU A 52 1.94 -19.54 -5.61
CA GLU A 52 2.75 -19.75 -4.42
C GLU A 52 4.24 -19.78 -4.72
N GLN A 53 4.63 -20.40 -5.85
CA GLN A 53 6.01 -20.46 -6.28
C GLN A 53 6.57 -19.03 -6.49
N THR A 54 5.84 -18.16 -7.19
CA THR A 54 6.23 -16.76 -7.39
C THR A 54 6.37 -16.01 -6.08
N ILE A 55 5.43 -16.20 -5.14
CA ILE A 55 5.52 -15.60 -3.80
C ILE A 55 6.82 -16.03 -3.13
N ARG A 56 7.11 -17.32 -3.11
CA ARG A 56 8.30 -17.90 -2.49
C ARG A 56 9.60 -17.40 -3.09
N GLU A 57 9.67 -17.33 -4.42
CA GLU A 57 10.84 -16.82 -5.17
C GLU A 57 11.11 -15.35 -4.86
N LEU A 58 10.07 -14.52 -4.88
CA LEU A 58 10.17 -13.08 -4.63
C LEU A 58 10.58 -12.78 -3.18
N LEU A 59 9.99 -13.48 -2.20
CA LEU A 59 10.36 -13.34 -0.79
C LEU A 59 11.81 -13.82 -0.52
N ASN A 60 12.22 -14.95 -1.12
CA ASN A 60 13.58 -15.47 -0.99
C ASN A 60 14.62 -14.52 -1.62
N ALA A 61 14.24 -13.74 -2.59
CA ALA A 61 15.12 -12.77 -3.21
C ALA A 61 15.31 -11.48 -2.39
N GLY A 62 14.59 -11.32 -1.29
CA GLY A 62 14.78 -10.21 -0.36
C GLY A 62 13.62 -9.21 -0.28
N LEU A 63 12.53 -9.41 -1.04
CA LEU A 63 11.35 -8.57 -0.85
C LEU A 63 10.74 -8.81 0.54
N SER A 64 10.41 -7.73 1.22
CA SER A 64 9.84 -7.79 2.56
C SER A 64 8.37 -8.20 2.54
N ARG A 65 7.61 -7.68 1.58
CA ARG A 65 6.18 -7.91 1.42
C ARG A 65 5.80 -7.95 -0.04
N LEU A 66 4.67 -8.60 -0.35
CA LEU A 66 4.12 -8.72 -1.69
C LEU A 66 2.67 -8.26 -1.71
N VAL A 67 2.34 -7.42 -2.69
CA VAL A 67 1.00 -6.85 -2.83
C VAL A 67 0.19 -7.65 -3.83
N ILE A 68 -0.95 -8.17 -3.39
CA ILE A 68 -1.87 -8.96 -4.21
C ILE A 68 -3.23 -8.27 -4.22
N GLY A 69 -3.69 -7.87 -5.38
CA GLY A 69 -4.96 -7.17 -5.60
C GLY A 69 -5.99 -8.06 -6.28
N THR A 70 -6.10 -7.97 -7.60
CA THR A 70 -7.12 -8.64 -8.41
C THR A 70 -7.34 -10.12 -8.06
N LEU A 71 -6.27 -10.85 -7.78
CA LEU A 71 -6.37 -12.28 -7.47
C LEU A 71 -7.01 -12.55 -6.10
N ALA A 72 -6.84 -11.66 -5.13
CA ALA A 72 -7.50 -11.77 -3.83
C ALA A 72 -9.04 -11.69 -3.98
N LEU A 73 -9.53 -10.87 -4.92
CA LEU A 73 -10.96 -10.79 -5.24
C LEU A 73 -11.43 -12.02 -6.04
N GLN A 74 -10.64 -12.46 -7.03
CA GLN A 74 -11.04 -13.55 -7.93
C GLN A 74 -10.93 -14.93 -7.31
N GLN A 75 -9.97 -15.13 -6.41
CA GLN A 75 -9.66 -16.40 -5.75
C GLN A 75 -9.44 -16.19 -4.24
N PRO A 76 -10.48 -15.78 -3.50
CA PRO A 76 -10.34 -15.41 -2.08
C PRO A 76 -9.81 -16.56 -1.21
N ASP A 77 -10.22 -17.80 -1.47
CA ASP A 77 -9.74 -18.96 -0.69
C ASP A 77 -8.25 -19.25 -0.93
N TRP A 78 -7.78 -19.11 -2.17
CA TRP A 78 -6.37 -19.21 -2.47
C TRP A 78 -5.59 -18.10 -1.75
N PHE A 79 -6.07 -16.86 -1.76
CA PHE A 79 -5.39 -15.78 -1.07
C PHE A 79 -5.34 -16.00 0.44
N ARG A 80 -6.44 -16.47 1.07
CA ARG A 80 -6.45 -16.88 2.49
C ARG A 80 -5.40 -17.97 2.78
N GLN A 81 -5.30 -18.98 1.93
CA GLN A 81 -4.29 -20.01 2.05
C GLN A 81 -2.88 -19.43 1.99
N MET A 82 -2.61 -18.52 1.05
CA MET A 82 -1.31 -17.86 0.93
C MET A 82 -1.00 -16.96 2.13
N CYS A 83 -1.98 -16.24 2.66
CA CYS A 83 -1.80 -15.43 3.88
C CYS A 83 -1.34 -16.30 5.06
N ARG A 84 -1.92 -17.49 5.22
CA ARG A 84 -1.55 -18.44 6.28
C ARG A 84 -0.20 -19.12 6.03
N ALA A 85 0.16 -19.37 4.78
CA ALA A 85 1.47 -19.93 4.40
C ALA A 85 2.62 -18.91 4.54
N PHE A 86 2.32 -17.60 4.40
CA PHE A 86 3.29 -16.50 4.46
C PHE A 86 2.80 -15.39 5.42
N PRO A 87 2.64 -15.68 6.73
CA PRO A 87 2.04 -14.74 7.67
C PRO A 87 2.84 -13.44 7.77
N GLY A 88 2.14 -12.30 7.67
CA GLY A 88 2.75 -10.97 7.73
C GLY A 88 3.59 -10.59 6.51
N ARG A 89 3.56 -11.38 5.42
CA ARG A 89 4.35 -11.11 4.21
C ARG A 89 3.50 -10.67 3.01
N LEU A 90 2.19 -10.86 3.06
CA LEU A 90 1.28 -10.45 2.01
C LEU A 90 0.51 -9.20 2.41
N VAL A 91 0.29 -8.33 1.43
CA VAL A 91 -0.49 -7.09 1.54
C VAL A 91 -1.68 -7.22 0.60
N LEU A 92 -2.87 -6.88 1.08
CA LEU A 92 -4.05 -6.80 0.24
C LEU A 92 -4.06 -5.45 -0.49
N GLY A 93 -3.88 -5.47 -1.81
CA GLY A 93 -4.05 -4.29 -2.65
C GLY A 93 -5.53 -4.11 -3.04
N ILE A 94 -6.11 -2.99 -2.70
CA ILE A 94 -7.48 -2.61 -3.07
C ILE A 94 -7.44 -1.34 -3.89
N ASP A 95 -7.54 -1.50 -5.20
CA ASP A 95 -7.73 -0.39 -6.12
C ASP A 95 -9.22 -0.14 -6.27
N ALA A 96 -9.69 1.08 -6.01
CA ALA A 96 -11.12 1.38 -6.00
C ALA A 96 -11.46 2.64 -6.81
N ARG A 97 -12.62 2.61 -7.45
CA ARG A 97 -13.28 3.76 -8.07
C ARG A 97 -14.67 3.89 -7.46
N ASP A 98 -14.97 5.06 -6.91
CA ASP A 98 -16.27 5.33 -6.26
C ASP A 98 -16.64 4.27 -5.19
N GLY A 99 -15.64 3.81 -4.42
CA GLY A 99 -15.80 2.81 -3.37
C GLY A 99 -15.95 1.37 -3.85
N LEU A 100 -15.96 1.10 -5.16
CA LEU A 100 -16.04 -0.24 -5.75
C LEU A 100 -14.66 -0.70 -6.23
N VAL A 101 -14.35 -1.99 -6.01
CA VAL A 101 -13.06 -2.57 -6.37
C VAL A 101 -12.85 -2.60 -7.88
N ALA A 102 -11.74 -2.04 -8.35
CA ALA A 102 -11.29 -2.11 -9.72
C ALA A 102 -10.35 -3.30 -9.93
N THR A 103 -10.38 -3.88 -11.13
CA THR A 103 -9.60 -5.06 -11.50
C THR A 103 -8.96 -4.90 -12.87
N HIS A 104 -8.11 -5.88 -13.25
CA HIS A 104 -7.49 -5.95 -14.58
C HIS A 104 -6.71 -4.69 -14.98
N GLY A 105 -5.92 -4.12 -14.06
CA GLY A 105 -5.19 -2.87 -14.30
C GLY A 105 -6.15 -1.70 -14.52
N TRP A 106 -7.19 -1.62 -13.68
CA TRP A 106 -8.19 -0.53 -13.62
C TRP A 106 -9.16 -0.47 -14.81
N LYS A 107 -9.17 -1.49 -15.67
CA LYS A 107 -10.02 -1.54 -16.86
C LYS A 107 -11.46 -1.88 -16.55
N GLU A 108 -11.69 -2.59 -15.44
CA GLU A 108 -12.99 -3.04 -15.01
C GLU A 108 -13.26 -2.62 -13.57
N THR A 109 -14.50 -2.26 -13.28
CA THR A 109 -14.95 -2.00 -11.90
C THR A 109 -15.96 -3.11 -11.53
N SER A 110 -15.68 -3.79 -10.43
CA SER A 110 -16.54 -4.85 -9.90
C SER A 110 -17.77 -4.26 -9.19
N ARG A 111 -18.66 -5.12 -8.73
CA ARG A 111 -19.77 -4.72 -7.83
C ARG A 111 -19.43 -4.89 -6.36
N VAL A 112 -18.20 -5.24 -6.04
CA VAL A 112 -17.75 -5.49 -4.66
C VAL A 112 -17.29 -4.17 -4.05
N SER A 113 -17.80 -3.86 -2.86
CA SER A 113 -17.35 -2.73 -2.07
C SER A 113 -15.91 -2.97 -1.61
N ALA A 114 -15.07 -1.93 -1.70
CA ALA A 114 -13.69 -1.97 -1.20
C ALA A 114 -13.64 -2.26 0.30
N VAL A 115 -14.57 -1.69 1.07
CA VAL A 115 -14.69 -1.90 2.51
C VAL A 115 -15.10 -3.33 2.83
N ASP A 116 -16.03 -3.91 2.08
CA ASP A 116 -16.47 -5.29 2.31
C ASP A 116 -15.34 -6.28 2.00
N LEU A 117 -14.58 -6.06 0.91
CA LEU A 117 -13.41 -6.86 0.60
C LEU A 117 -12.35 -6.77 1.72
N ALA A 118 -12.11 -5.58 2.26
CA ALA A 118 -11.19 -5.41 3.38
C ALA A 118 -11.62 -6.19 4.63
N ARG A 119 -12.92 -6.13 4.98
CA ARG A 119 -13.51 -6.86 6.11
C ARG A 119 -13.42 -8.37 5.95
N ASP A 120 -13.56 -8.89 4.73
CA ASP A 120 -13.47 -10.32 4.44
C ASP A 120 -12.09 -10.91 4.79
N PHE A 121 -11.05 -10.08 4.76
CA PHE A 121 -9.68 -10.48 5.06
C PHE A 121 -9.14 -9.98 6.39
N GLN A 122 -9.91 -9.23 7.19
CA GLN A 122 -9.41 -8.62 8.42
C GLN A 122 -8.90 -9.60 9.49
N ARG A 123 -9.30 -10.89 9.41
CA ARG A 123 -8.86 -11.95 10.33
C ARG A 123 -7.69 -12.78 9.79
N GLU A 124 -7.29 -12.55 8.55
CA GLU A 124 -6.16 -13.26 7.96
C GLU A 124 -4.84 -12.56 8.35
N PRO A 125 -3.74 -13.29 8.46
CA PRO A 125 -2.45 -12.74 8.87
C PRO A 125 -1.75 -11.97 7.75
N ILE A 126 -2.44 -10.98 7.17
CA ILE A 126 -1.88 -10.05 6.19
C ILE A 126 -1.08 -8.94 6.89
N ALA A 127 -0.09 -8.38 6.20
CA ALA A 127 0.77 -7.34 6.74
C ALA A 127 0.07 -5.98 6.81
N ALA A 128 -0.72 -5.66 5.79
CA ALA A 128 -1.44 -4.40 5.65
C ALA A 128 -2.48 -4.47 4.52
N ILE A 129 -3.29 -3.44 4.41
CA ILE A 129 -4.10 -3.13 3.24
C ILE A 129 -3.52 -1.88 2.58
N ILE A 130 -3.25 -1.90 1.27
CA ILE A 130 -3.00 -0.69 0.48
C ILE A 130 -4.30 -0.34 -0.22
N TYR A 131 -4.87 0.81 0.12
CA TYR A 131 -6.08 1.31 -0.50
C TYR A 131 -5.76 2.45 -1.47
N THR A 132 -6.01 2.23 -2.76
CA THR A 132 -5.78 3.20 -3.83
C THR A 132 -7.10 3.73 -4.37
N ASP A 133 -7.33 5.05 -4.24
CA ASP A 133 -8.37 5.72 -5.04
C ASP A 133 -7.81 5.99 -6.45
N ILE A 134 -8.22 5.17 -7.43
CA ILE A 134 -7.70 5.24 -8.79
C ILE A 134 -8.17 6.47 -9.57
N ALA A 135 -9.22 7.16 -9.12
CA ALA A 135 -9.64 8.42 -9.70
C ALA A 135 -8.73 9.58 -9.28
N ARG A 136 -7.98 9.40 -8.20
CA ARG A 136 -7.01 10.36 -7.66
C ARG A 136 -5.56 10.00 -8.00
N ASP A 137 -5.29 8.72 -8.29
CA ASP A 137 -3.91 8.29 -8.52
C ASP A 137 -3.26 9.01 -9.68
N GLY A 138 -2.04 9.52 -9.44
CA GLY A 138 -1.29 10.32 -10.41
C GLY A 138 -1.84 11.72 -10.72
N MET A 139 -2.95 12.16 -10.12
CA MET A 139 -3.61 13.44 -10.44
C MET A 139 -3.05 14.63 -9.65
N LEU A 140 -2.35 14.41 -8.52
CA LEU A 140 -1.83 15.45 -7.62
C LEU A 140 -2.91 16.43 -7.08
N THR A 141 -4.16 15.98 -7.01
CA THR A 141 -5.31 16.79 -6.59
C THR A 141 -5.72 16.58 -5.14
N GLY A 142 -4.91 15.84 -4.40
CA GLY A 142 -5.17 15.40 -3.02
C GLY A 142 -5.85 14.04 -2.96
N PRO A 143 -5.57 13.24 -1.90
CA PRO A 143 -6.21 11.96 -1.63
C PRO A 143 -7.71 12.09 -1.39
N ASN A 144 -8.43 10.99 -1.52
CA ASN A 144 -9.81 10.88 -1.07
C ASN A 144 -9.85 10.61 0.44
N PHE A 145 -9.75 11.68 1.23
CA PHE A 145 -9.66 11.59 2.70
C PHE A 145 -10.88 10.88 3.30
N GLU A 146 -12.07 11.10 2.77
CA GLU A 146 -13.30 10.47 3.25
C GLU A 146 -13.23 8.94 3.08
N ALA A 147 -12.84 8.48 1.90
CA ALA A 147 -12.68 7.05 1.63
C ALA A 147 -11.56 6.43 2.49
N MET A 148 -10.46 7.17 2.75
CA MET A 148 -9.39 6.72 3.64
C MET A 148 -9.86 6.56 5.09
N VAL A 149 -10.64 7.53 5.60
CA VAL A 149 -11.27 7.43 6.94
C VAL A 149 -12.22 6.24 7.01
N GLN A 150 -13.12 6.08 6.02
CA GLN A 150 -14.05 4.97 5.96
C GLN A 150 -13.35 3.61 5.94
N MET A 151 -12.28 3.47 5.16
CA MET A 151 -11.49 2.24 5.09
C MET A 151 -10.83 1.94 6.43
N GLN A 152 -10.15 2.91 7.05
CA GLN A 152 -9.48 2.71 8.34
C GLN A 152 -10.46 2.39 9.48
N GLN A 153 -11.66 2.99 9.47
CA GLN A 153 -12.69 2.69 10.47
C GLN A 153 -13.36 1.31 10.28
N ALA A 154 -13.24 0.75 9.09
CA ALA A 154 -13.89 -0.51 8.75
C ALA A 154 -13.11 -1.75 9.20
N VAL A 155 -11.80 -1.62 9.48
CA VAL A 155 -10.88 -2.73 9.79
C VAL A 155 -9.88 -2.33 10.88
N ASP A 156 -9.41 -3.33 11.64
CA ASP A 156 -8.34 -3.16 12.63
C ASP A 156 -6.93 -3.35 12.04
N LEU A 157 -6.85 -3.69 10.76
CA LEU A 157 -5.60 -3.89 10.04
C LEU A 157 -4.91 -2.56 9.73
N PRO A 158 -3.57 -2.54 9.61
CA PRO A 158 -2.84 -1.40 9.11
C PRO A 158 -3.30 -1.04 7.69
N VAL A 159 -3.75 0.20 7.47
CA VAL A 159 -4.14 0.71 6.14
C VAL A 159 -3.10 1.73 5.66
N VAL A 160 -2.65 1.57 4.43
CA VAL A 160 -1.75 2.48 3.73
C VAL A 160 -2.53 3.21 2.64
N ALA A 161 -2.54 4.54 2.70
CA ALA A 161 -3.21 5.37 1.69
C ALA A 161 -2.39 5.42 0.39
N SER A 162 -3.06 5.29 -0.75
CA SER A 162 -2.47 5.41 -2.07
C SER A 162 -3.34 6.24 -3.00
N GLY A 163 -2.69 7.04 -3.85
CA GLY A 163 -3.35 7.87 -4.85
C GLY A 163 -3.59 9.32 -4.42
N GLY A 164 -3.23 10.24 -5.28
CA GLY A 164 -3.62 11.65 -5.19
C GLY A 164 -2.72 12.59 -4.39
N VAL A 165 -1.84 12.10 -3.52
CA VAL A 165 -0.96 12.98 -2.72
C VAL A 165 -0.17 13.91 -3.64
N GLY A 166 -0.39 15.23 -3.48
CA GLY A 166 0.20 16.26 -4.34
C GLY A 166 0.99 17.31 -3.58
N ARG A 167 0.81 17.42 -2.27
CA ARG A 167 1.45 18.43 -1.41
C ARG A 167 1.69 17.91 0.00
N VAL A 168 2.60 18.55 0.73
CA VAL A 168 2.96 18.16 2.11
C VAL A 168 1.75 18.22 3.06
N ASP A 169 0.82 19.14 2.83
CA ASP A 169 -0.40 19.23 3.64
C ASP A 169 -1.30 18.00 3.53
N ASP A 170 -1.30 17.34 2.36
CA ASP A 170 -2.03 16.07 2.20
C ASP A 170 -1.45 14.99 3.12
N VAL A 171 -0.11 14.94 3.26
CA VAL A 171 0.57 14.00 4.18
C VAL A 171 0.20 14.31 5.63
N ARG A 172 0.21 15.59 6.03
CA ARG A 172 -0.19 16.00 7.39
C ARG A 172 -1.63 15.59 7.71
N ARG A 173 -2.55 15.78 6.75
CA ARG A 173 -3.96 15.39 6.92
C ARG A 173 -4.14 13.87 6.98
N LEU A 174 -3.40 13.09 6.17
CA LEU A 174 -3.42 11.63 6.25
C LEU A 174 -2.85 11.13 7.58
N ALA A 175 -1.79 11.74 8.08
CA ALA A 175 -1.18 11.38 9.36
C ALA A 175 -2.09 11.68 10.58
N ALA A 176 -3.07 12.57 10.44
CA ALA A 176 -4.12 12.79 11.44
C ALA A 176 -5.18 11.68 11.47
N ILE A 177 -5.26 10.84 10.42
CA ILE A 177 -6.05 9.61 10.39
C ILE A 177 -5.12 8.52 10.96
N PRO A 178 -5.59 7.56 11.78
CA PRO A 178 -4.73 6.51 12.35
C PRO A 178 -4.32 5.45 11.31
N MET A 179 -3.81 5.90 10.17
CA MET A 179 -3.33 5.06 9.09
C MET A 179 -1.87 4.64 9.32
N ALA A 180 -1.49 3.50 8.76
CA ALA A 180 -0.12 2.99 8.85
C ALA A 180 0.89 3.79 8.01
N GLY A 181 0.43 4.52 7.00
CA GLY A 181 1.27 5.35 6.14
C GLY A 181 0.57 5.79 4.86
N CYS A 182 1.35 6.39 3.96
CA CYS A 182 0.89 6.71 2.61
C CYS A 182 1.99 6.48 1.57
N ILE A 183 1.58 6.18 0.35
CA ILE A 183 2.48 6.05 -0.81
C ILE A 183 2.60 7.40 -1.50
N LEU A 184 3.83 7.86 -1.66
CA LEU A 184 4.20 9.02 -2.45
C LEU A 184 4.80 8.55 -3.77
N GLY A 185 4.12 8.82 -4.88
CA GLY A 185 4.57 8.48 -6.23
C GLY A 185 4.94 9.73 -7.02
N ARG A 186 4.09 10.11 -7.95
CA ARG A 186 4.29 11.20 -8.93
C ARG A 186 4.77 12.50 -8.29
N ALA A 187 4.26 12.87 -7.12
CA ALA A 187 4.62 14.08 -6.39
C ALA A 187 6.13 14.19 -6.09
N LEU A 188 6.79 13.07 -5.80
CA LEU A 188 8.25 13.03 -5.57
C LEU A 188 9.02 13.20 -6.87
N TYR A 189 8.56 12.59 -7.97
CA TYR A 189 9.24 12.67 -9.28
C TYR A 189 9.08 14.05 -9.92
N GLU A 190 7.95 14.72 -9.70
CA GLU A 190 7.71 16.09 -10.18
C GLU A 190 8.24 17.17 -9.21
N GLY A 191 8.70 16.77 -8.03
CA GLY A 191 9.24 17.68 -7.03
C GLY A 191 8.19 18.58 -6.34
N THR A 192 6.89 18.26 -6.46
CA THR A 192 5.82 18.99 -5.76
C THR A 192 5.80 18.69 -4.27
N VAL A 193 6.37 17.55 -3.85
CA VAL A 193 6.60 17.14 -2.47
C VAL A 193 8.06 16.72 -2.32
N ARG A 194 8.75 17.26 -1.33
CA ARG A 194 10.07 16.77 -0.89
C ARG A 194 9.88 15.73 0.19
N LEU A 195 10.58 14.59 0.07
CA LEU A 195 10.39 13.47 0.99
C LEU A 195 10.70 13.86 2.45
N ALA A 196 11.77 14.60 2.69
CA ALA A 196 12.12 15.07 4.03
C ALA A 196 11.03 15.94 4.67
N GLU A 197 10.37 16.81 3.88
CA GLU A 197 9.26 17.65 4.36
C GLU A 197 8.00 16.80 4.66
N ALA A 198 7.74 15.79 3.84
CA ALA A 198 6.64 14.86 4.05
C ALA A 198 6.84 14.04 5.34
N LEU A 199 8.06 13.53 5.58
CA LEU A 199 8.41 12.78 6.78
C LEU A 199 8.26 13.65 8.05
N SER A 200 8.74 14.90 8.01
CA SER A 200 8.57 15.85 9.11
C SER A 200 7.09 16.10 9.40
N ALA A 201 6.29 16.39 8.35
CA ALA A 201 4.86 16.65 8.50
C ALA A 201 4.07 15.46 9.07
N ALA A 202 4.47 14.23 8.72
CA ALA A 202 3.88 13.02 9.28
C ALA A 202 4.24 12.84 10.77
N ALA A 203 5.50 13.10 11.15
CA ALA A 203 5.96 12.99 12.54
C ALA A 203 5.26 14.03 13.46
N ASP A 204 5.12 15.27 13.00
CA ASP A 204 4.48 16.35 13.75
C ASP A 204 2.99 16.04 14.03
N ALA A 205 2.28 15.49 13.04
CA ALA A 205 0.88 15.10 13.20
C ALA A 205 0.70 13.91 14.16
N GLY A 206 1.60 12.92 14.11
CA GLY A 206 1.59 11.76 15.02
C GLY A 206 1.84 12.12 16.48
N SER A 207 2.64 13.15 16.75
CA SER A 207 2.91 13.65 18.10
C SER A 207 1.75 14.44 18.72
N SER A 208 0.81 14.90 17.91
CA SER A 208 -0.34 15.72 18.33
C SER A 208 -1.58 14.91 18.69
N SER A 209 -1.56 13.57 18.55
CA SER A 209 -2.68 12.71 18.94
C SER A 209 -2.79 12.63 20.48
N PRO A 210 -3.95 12.91 21.11
CA PRO A 210 -4.09 12.90 22.55
C PRO A 210 -3.89 11.48 23.09
N THR A 211 -2.94 11.34 24.00
CA THR A 211 -2.70 10.15 24.81
C THR A 211 -4.04 9.69 25.44
N THR A 212 -4.50 8.52 25.10
CA THR A 212 -5.68 7.88 25.70
C THR A 212 -5.51 7.90 27.22
N LYS A 213 -6.37 8.65 27.92
CA LYS A 213 -6.41 8.72 29.38
C LYS A 213 -6.55 7.31 29.92
N GLN A 214 -5.57 6.88 30.73
CA GLN A 214 -5.70 5.77 31.65
C GLN A 214 -6.95 5.98 32.47
N GLN A 215 -7.87 5.02 32.45
CA GLN A 215 -8.97 4.95 33.38
C GLN A 215 -8.41 4.72 34.80
N PRO A 216 -8.84 5.45 35.81
CA PRO A 216 -8.48 5.15 37.19
C PRO A 216 -9.16 3.84 37.59
N THR A 217 -8.35 2.88 38.03
CA THR A 217 -8.80 1.69 38.75
C THR A 217 -9.39 2.12 40.12
N ASN A 218 -10.65 1.83 40.31
CA ASN A 218 -11.27 1.69 41.61
C ASN A 218 -11.41 0.23 41.96
#